data_b9778b4fa03cb19a3b656d4b4a629c24
#
_entry.id   b9778b4fa03cb19a3b656d4b4a629c24
#
_cell.length_a   1.000
_cell.length_b   1.000
_cell.length_c   1.000
_cell.angle_alpha   90.00
_cell.angle_beta   90.00
_cell.angle_gamma   90.00
#
_symmetry.space_group_name_H-M   'P 1'
#
loop_
_entity.id
_entity.type
_entity.pdbx_description
1 polymer ?
#
loop_
_entity_poly.entity_id
_entity_poly.type
_entity_poly.pdbx_seq_one_letter_code
_entity_poly.pdbx_strand_id
1 'polypeptide(L)'
;MAPSPLFQPLVCVVDFHHARGPEISDWFGADDSDPTSENDWGLIPYMALPDGAHQAEEEFSYFSLVYKARGGQDVEPTSVFGISCMHQIDSSALLHRPADVTRSAVQKAVVAITDQPQSFSALREKLSAVTSAWFAQRDFRETEILQVGQ
;
A
#
# COMPACT_ATOMS: atom_id res chain seq x y z
N MET A 1 6.34 -9.93 32.33
CA MET A 1 5.22 -9.23 31.74
C MET A 1 5.19 -9.52 30.25
N ALA A 2 4.10 -10.06 29.78
CA ALA A 2 3.97 -10.29 28.35
C ALA A 2 3.88 -8.95 27.64
N PRO A 3 4.62 -8.74 26.55
CA PRO A 3 4.46 -7.54 25.77
C PRO A 3 3.05 -7.49 25.18
N SER A 4 2.53 -6.30 25.03
CA SER A 4 1.27 -6.12 24.29
C SER A 4 1.45 -6.72 22.89
N PRO A 5 0.39 -7.31 22.31
CA PRO A 5 0.50 -7.77 20.93
C PRO A 5 0.93 -6.62 20.06
N LEU A 6 2.07 -6.77 19.41
CA LEU A 6 2.56 -5.76 18.49
C LEU A 6 1.66 -5.74 17.27
N PHE A 7 1.51 -4.56 16.71
CA PHE A 7 0.82 -4.42 15.42
C PHE A 7 1.58 -5.25 14.38
N GLN A 8 0.85 -6.12 13.69
CA GLN A 8 1.44 -6.90 12.61
C GLN A 8 1.54 -6.00 11.39
N PRO A 9 2.72 -5.87 10.78
CA PRO A 9 2.86 -5.06 9.59
C PRO A 9 1.89 -5.50 8.50
N LEU A 10 1.25 -4.53 7.86
CA LEU A 10 0.32 -4.78 6.78
C LEU A 10 0.88 -4.19 5.48
N VAL A 11 0.56 -4.84 4.39
CA VAL A 11 0.88 -4.33 3.06
C VAL A 11 -0.41 -4.27 2.26
N CYS A 12 -0.61 -3.17 1.55
CA CYS A 12 -1.72 -3.07 0.62
C CYS A 12 -1.25 -2.45 -0.69
N VAL A 13 -2.06 -2.65 -1.72
CA VAL A 13 -1.86 -2.04 -3.03
C VAL A 13 -2.95 -1.01 -3.24
N VAL A 14 -2.55 0.19 -3.63
CA VAL A 14 -3.47 1.24 -4.04
C VAL A 14 -3.40 1.35 -5.55
N ASP A 15 -4.55 1.25 -6.18
CA ASP A 15 -4.71 1.43 -7.62
C ASP A 15 -5.31 2.82 -7.86
N PHE A 16 -4.64 3.62 -8.68
CA PHE A 16 -5.15 4.95 -9.03
C PHE A 16 -6.00 4.84 -10.29
N HIS A 17 -7.19 4.30 -10.09
CA HIS A 17 -8.12 4.05 -11.19
C HIS A 17 -8.61 5.37 -11.78
N HIS A 18 -8.53 5.50 -13.10
CA HIS A 18 -8.83 6.77 -13.76
C HIS A 18 -10.32 7.16 -13.69
N ALA A 19 -11.22 6.20 -13.54
CA ALA A 19 -12.66 6.47 -13.47
C ALA A 19 -13.16 6.52 -12.03
N ARG A 20 -12.69 5.61 -11.17
CA ARG A 20 -13.15 5.51 -9.78
C ARG A 20 -12.29 6.29 -8.80
N GLY A 21 -11.12 6.74 -9.23
CA GLY A 21 -10.17 7.37 -8.34
C GLY A 21 -9.32 6.36 -7.58
N PRO A 22 -8.54 6.82 -6.59
CA PRO A 22 -7.67 5.90 -5.84
C PRO A 22 -8.48 4.95 -4.97
N GLU A 23 -8.10 3.68 -5.00
CA GLU A 23 -8.77 2.62 -4.22
C GLU A 23 -7.76 1.56 -3.80
N ILE A 24 -8.05 0.88 -2.67
CA ILE A 24 -7.25 -0.27 -2.25
C ILE A 24 -7.73 -1.48 -3.05
N SER A 25 -6.81 -2.09 -3.79
CA SER A 25 -7.15 -3.26 -4.61
C SER A 25 -6.82 -4.58 -3.94
N ASP A 26 -5.79 -4.61 -3.09
CA ASP A 26 -5.33 -5.84 -2.46
C ASP A 26 -4.78 -5.57 -1.08
N TRP A 27 -4.92 -6.55 -0.19
CA TRP A 27 -4.34 -6.56 1.14
C TRP A 27 -3.48 -7.80 1.33
N PHE A 28 -2.36 -7.63 2.02
CA PHE A 28 -1.47 -8.72 2.41
C PHE A 28 -1.09 -8.52 3.87
N GLY A 29 -1.17 -9.56 4.68
CA GLY A 29 -0.79 -9.49 6.08
C GLY A 29 -1.86 -10.02 7.00
N ALA A 30 -2.02 -9.39 8.17
CA ALA A 30 -2.88 -9.88 9.23
C ALA A 30 -4.36 -9.64 8.95
N ASP A 31 -5.20 -10.29 9.77
CA ASP A 31 -6.66 -10.24 9.61
C ASP A 31 -7.27 -8.85 9.78
N ASP A 32 -6.54 -7.94 10.41
CA ASP A 32 -7.00 -6.57 10.60
C ASP A 32 -7.09 -5.78 9.29
N SER A 33 -6.63 -6.37 8.21
CA SER A 33 -6.75 -5.76 6.87
C SER A 33 -8.20 -5.68 6.37
N ASP A 34 -9.15 -6.30 7.07
CA ASP A 34 -10.54 -6.29 6.67
C ASP A 34 -11.07 -4.85 6.58
N PRO A 35 -11.55 -4.41 5.41
CA PRO A 35 -12.07 -3.05 5.26
C PRO A 35 -13.32 -2.77 6.08
N THR A 36 -13.97 -3.81 6.62
CA THR A 36 -15.12 -3.62 7.51
C THR A 36 -14.72 -3.37 8.96
N SER A 37 -13.42 -3.40 9.26
CA SER A 37 -12.94 -3.12 10.61
C SER A 37 -13.25 -1.67 11.00
N GLU A 38 -13.12 -1.37 12.30
CA GLU A 38 -13.36 -0.01 12.82
C GLU A 38 -12.27 0.98 12.37
N ASN A 39 -11.22 0.51 11.75
CA ASN A 39 -10.12 1.37 11.32
C ASN A 39 -10.44 2.05 9.99
N ASP A 40 -9.95 3.26 9.85
CA ASP A 40 -10.27 4.09 8.70
C ASP A 40 -9.26 3.88 7.57
N TRP A 41 -9.22 2.66 7.06
CA TRP A 41 -8.32 2.30 5.95
C TRP A 41 -8.67 3.04 4.67
N GLY A 42 -9.90 3.55 4.56
CA GLY A 42 -10.35 4.25 3.35
C GLY A 42 -9.58 5.54 3.05
N LEU A 43 -8.88 6.10 4.04
CA LEU A 43 -8.05 7.28 3.82
C LEU A 43 -6.73 6.96 3.13
N ILE A 44 -6.26 5.70 3.20
CA ILE A 44 -4.97 5.31 2.67
C ILE A 44 -4.80 5.66 1.19
N PRO A 45 -5.78 5.39 0.31
CA PRO A 45 -5.59 5.70 -1.11
C PRO A 45 -5.27 7.18 -1.38
N TYR A 46 -5.85 8.07 -0.61
CA TYR A 46 -5.62 9.51 -0.80
C TYR A 46 -4.29 9.96 -0.23
N MET A 47 -3.81 9.29 0.82
CA MET A 47 -2.53 9.62 1.44
C MET A 47 -1.36 8.94 0.73
N ALA A 48 -1.63 7.89 -0.03
CA ALA A 48 -0.60 7.15 -0.74
C ALA A 48 -0.15 7.83 -2.02
N LEU A 49 -0.88 8.83 -2.50
CA LEU A 49 -0.55 9.53 -3.73
C LEU A 49 0.23 10.80 -3.39
N PRO A 50 1.53 10.85 -3.72
CA PRO A 50 2.31 12.08 -3.47
C PRO A 50 1.96 13.18 -4.47
N ASP A 51 2.17 14.41 -4.05
CA ASP A 51 2.01 15.55 -4.95
C ASP A 51 3.00 15.45 -6.11
N GLY A 52 2.51 15.67 -7.32
CA GLY A 52 3.36 15.60 -8.50
C GLY A 52 3.75 14.20 -8.92
N ALA A 53 3.04 13.18 -8.42
CA ALA A 53 3.35 11.79 -8.72
C ALA A 53 3.39 11.48 -10.22
N HIS A 54 2.65 12.21 -11.02
CA HIS A 54 2.61 12.00 -12.46
C HIS A 54 3.89 12.42 -13.18
N GLN A 55 4.82 13.07 -12.48
CA GLN A 55 6.07 13.56 -13.05
C GLN A 55 7.26 12.66 -12.80
N ALA A 56 7.10 11.62 -11.97
CA ALA A 56 8.21 10.76 -11.59
C ALA A 56 7.85 9.29 -11.79
N GLU A 57 8.86 8.46 -12.07
CA GLU A 57 8.66 7.02 -12.18
C GLU A 57 8.49 6.37 -10.82
N GLU A 58 9.12 6.91 -9.79
CA GLU A 58 9.01 6.42 -8.42
C GLU A 58 8.85 7.60 -7.48
N GLU A 59 7.87 7.52 -6.59
CA GLU A 59 7.64 8.52 -5.56
C GLU A 59 7.25 7.84 -4.26
N PHE A 60 7.71 8.41 -3.15
CA PHE A 60 7.34 7.95 -1.82
C PHE A 60 6.47 8.97 -1.12
N SER A 61 5.54 8.50 -0.31
CA SER A 61 4.83 9.36 0.62
C SER A 61 4.76 8.69 1.99
N TYR A 62 4.66 9.50 3.03
CA TYR A 62 4.67 9.04 4.41
C TYR A 62 3.46 9.63 5.12
N PHE A 63 2.80 8.82 5.95
CA PHE A 63 1.60 9.26 6.63
C PHE A 63 1.44 8.51 7.94
N SER A 64 0.53 9.00 8.78
CA SER A 64 0.17 8.31 10.01
C SER A 64 -1.35 8.16 10.09
N LEU A 65 -1.77 7.13 10.79
CA LEU A 65 -3.18 6.83 11.01
C LEU A 65 -3.38 6.43 12.46
N VAL A 66 -4.58 6.66 12.96
CA VAL A 66 -4.99 6.12 14.25
C VAL A 66 -5.49 4.70 14.02
N TYR A 67 -4.96 3.76 14.79
CA TYR A 67 -5.32 2.36 14.71
C TYR A 67 -5.94 1.90 16.00
N LYS A 68 -7.03 1.17 15.88
CA LYS A 68 -7.69 0.53 17.01
C LYS A 68 -7.78 -0.96 16.73
N ALA A 69 -7.16 -1.76 17.60
CA ALA A 69 -7.18 -3.21 17.46
C ALA A 69 -8.60 -3.73 17.65
N ARG A 70 -8.91 -4.84 16.98
CA ARG A 70 -10.18 -5.51 17.16
C ARG A 70 -10.30 -6.06 18.57
N GLY A 71 -11.53 -6.16 19.03
CA GLY A 71 -11.85 -6.99 20.17
C GLY A 71 -12.09 -6.28 21.47
N GLY A 72 -12.22 -4.97 21.50
CA GLY A 72 -12.54 -4.42 22.76
C GLY A 72 -12.83 -2.94 22.79
N GLN A 73 -13.84 -2.61 23.59
CA GLN A 73 -14.13 -1.23 23.90
C GLN A 73 -13.04 -0.59 24.75
N ASP A 74 -12.20 -1.46 25.37
CA ASP A 74 -11.17 -1.00 26.30
C ASP A 74 -9.79 -0.88 25.67
N VAL A 75 -9.69 -1.09 24.34
CA VAL A 75 -8.40 -0.98 23.65
C VAL A 75 -8.12 0.46 23.30
N GLU A 76 -7.00 0.97 23.80
CA GLU A 76 -6.58 2.32 23.50
C GLU A 76 -6.16 2.44 22.03
N PRO A 77 -6.59 3.50 21.33
CA PRO A 77 -6.09 3.76 20.00
C PRO A 77 -4.58 4.04 20.03
N THR A 78 -3.90 3.64 18.99
CA THR A 78 -2.47 3.88 18.85
C THR A 78 -2.21 4.43 17.46
N SER A 79 -1.04 4.99 17.24
CA SER A 79 -0.65 5.47 15.93
C SER A 79 0.05 4.38 15.16
N VAL A 80 -0.30 4.25 13.89
CA VAL A 80 0.46 3.43 12.94
C VAL A 80 0.93 4.35 11.82
N PHE A 81 1.97 3.93 11.14
CA PHE A 81 2.67 4.76 10.17
C PHE A 81 2.73 4.04 8.85
N GLY A 82 2.46 4.78 7.78
CA GLY A 82 2.49 4.23 6.44
C GLY A 82 3.60 4.82 5.61
N ILE A 83 4.19 3.98 4.77
CA ILE A 83 5.07 4.41 3.70
C ILE A 83 4.53 3.84 2.40
N SER A 84 4.37 4.71 1.41
CA SER A 84 3.85 4.36 0.10
C SER A 84 4.96 4.51 -0.93
N CYS A 85 5.11 3.50 -1.78
CA CYS A 85 5.99 3.56 -2.95
C CYS A 85 5.12 3.50 -4.19
N MET A 86 5.00 4.61 -4.90
CA MET A 86 4.20 4.72 -6.11
C MET A 86 5.10 4.56 -7.33
N HIS A 87 4.66 3.74 -8.28
CA HIS A 87 5.29 3.59 -9.58
C HIS A 87 4.28 3.79 -10.68
N GLN A 88 4.77 4.06 -11.87
CA GLN A 88 3.92 4.10 -13.05
C GLN A 88 4.57 3.36 -14.20
N ILE A 89 3.74 2.89 -15.11
CA ILE A 89 4.17 2.17 -16.30
C ILE A 89 3.27 2.59 -17.47
N ASP A 90 3.85 2.63 -18.65
CA ASP A 90 3.08 2.85 -19.86
C ASP A 90 2.12 1.67 -20.05
N SER A 91 0.84 1.95 -20.27
CA SER A 91 -0.16 0.89 -20.38
C SER A 91 0.09 -0.04 -21.56
N SER A 92 0.77 0.43 -22.60
CA SER A 92 1.12 -0.41 -23.75
C SER A 92 2.19 -1.46 -23.41
N ALA A 93 2.92 -1.29 -22.31
CA ALA A 93 3.91 -2.25 -21.85
C ALA A 93 3.30 -3.43 -21.10
N LEU A 94 2.02 -3.35 -20.71
CA LEU A 94 1.37 -4.41 -19.95
C LEU A 94 1.14 -5.64 -20.81
N LEU A 95 1.40 -6.81 -20.25
CA LEU A 95 1.13 -8.09 -20.92
C LEU A 95 -0.37 -8.36 -21.00
N HIS A 96 -1.12 -7.94 -19.99
CA HIS A 96 -2.56 -8.07 -19.92
C HIS A 96 -3.16 -6.73 -19.52
N ARG A 97 -3.58 -5.97 -20.52
CA ARG A 97 -4.18 -4.67 -20.28
C ARG A 97 -5.67 -4.86 -20.03
N PRO A 98 -6.17 -4.51 -18.83
CA PRO A 98 -7.61 -4.56 -18.56
C PRO A 98 -8.38 -3.65 -19.52
N ALA A 99 -9.60 -4.04 -19.84
CA ALA A 99 -10.43 -3.28 -20.78
C ALA A 99 -10.77 -1.88 -20.28
N ASP A 100 -10.78 -1.68 -18.96
CA ASP A 100 -11.09 -0.40 -18.35
C ASP A 100 -9.86 0.53 -18.25
N VAL A 101 -8.67 0.06 -18.66
CA VAL A 101 -7.49 0.90 -18.69
C VAL A 101 -7.47 1.68 -19.99
N THR A 102 -7.82 2.96 -19.90
CA THR A 102 -7.92 3.84 -21.07
C THR A 102 -6.82 4.90 -21.09
N ARG A 103 -6.12 5.10 -19.96
CA ARG A 103 -5.00 6.03 -19.88
C ARG A 103 -3.75 5.44 -20.48
N SER A 104 -2.83 6.32 -20.91
CA SER A 104 -1.54 5.90 -21.42
C SER A 104 -0.60 5.38 -20.33
N ALA A 105 -0.85 5.71 -19.08
CA ALA A 105 -0.04 5.27 -17.95
C ALA A 105 -0.92 4.65 -16.87
N VAL A 106 -0.39 3.62 -16.21
CA VAL A 106 -1.00 2.99 -15.05
C VAL A 106 -0.15 3.32 -13.83
N GLN A 107 -0.80 3.81 -12.78
CA GLN A 107 -0.13 4.17 -11.53
C GLN A 107 -0.68 3.29 -10.41
N LYS A 108 0.23 2.72 -9.64
CA LYS A 108 -0.11 1.93 -8.46
C LYS A 108 0.92 2.18 -7.38
N ALA A 109 0.50 2.05 -6.13
CA ALA A 109 1.39 2.16 -4.99
C ALA A 109 1.34 0.90 -4.16
N VAL A 110 2.49 0.49 -3.64
CA VAL A 110 2.58 -0.54 -2.61
C VAL A 110 2.79 0.20 -1.30
N VAL A 111 1.93 -0.07 -0.34
CA VAL A 111 1.93 0.64 0.95
C VAL A 111 2.24 -0.35 2.05
N ALA A 112 3.22 -0.01 2.90
CA ALA A 112 3.51 -0.77 4.11
C ALA A 112 3.07 0.05 5.32
N ILE A 113 2.41 -0.61 6.26
CA ILE A 113 1.91 0.01 7.49
C ILE A 113 2.57 -0.69 8.66
N THR A 114 3.17 0.09 9.54
CA THR A 114 3.88 -0.41 10.71
C THR A 114 3.64 0.49 11.92
N ASP A 115 3.77 -0.06 13.13
CA ASP A 115 3.78 0.75 14.35
C ASP A 115 5.20 1.20 14.73
N GLN A 116 6.20 0.89 13.89
CA GLN A 116 7.61 1.14 14.13
C GLN A 116 8.17 2.14 13.11
N PRO A 117 7.99 3.46 13.31
CA PRO A 117 8.44 4.45 12.32
C PRO A 117 9.96 4.43 12.11
N GLN A 118 10.72 3.95 13.09
CA GLN A 118 12.17 3.82 12.95
C GLN A 118 12.59 2.80 11.91
N SER A 119 11.66 1.93 11.46
CA SER A 119 11.96 0.95 10.41
C SER A 119 11.79 1.51 8.99
N PHE A 120 11.41 2.79 8.85
CA PHE A 120 11.09 3.36 7.54
C PHE A 120 12.24 3.31 6.55
N SER A 121 13.49 3.50 7.00
CA SER A 121 14.64 3.43 6.08
C SER A 121 14.73 2.06 5.40
N ALA A 122 14.64 1.00 6.20
CA ALA A 122 14.69 -0.36 5.68
C ALA A 122 13.46 -0.68 4.82
N LEU A 123 12.28 -0.24 5.26
CA LEU A 123 11.04 -0.44 4.51
C LEU A 123 11.06 0.28 3.17
N ARG A 124 11.61 1.48 3.13
CA ARG A 124 11.71 2.23 1.89
C ARG A 124 12.50 1.48 0.83
N GLU A 125 13.67 0.96 1.22
CA GLU A 125 14.52 0.19 0.30
C GLU A 125 13.81 -1.07 -0.18
N LYS A 126 13.16 -1.77 0.75
CA LYS A 126 12.44 -3.00 0.43
C LYS A 126 11.26 -2.73 -0.49
N LEU A 127 10.48 -1.69 -0.20
CA LEU A 127 9.35 -1.32 -1.04
C LEU A 127 9.79 -0.91 -2.43
N SER A 128 10.87 -0.16 -2.54
CA SER A 128 11.41 0.21 -3.84
C SER A 128 11.76 -1.02 -4.67
N ALA A 129 12.47 -1.98 -4.05
CA ALA A 129 12.87 -3.20 -4.73
C ALA A 129 11.67 -4.05 -5.14
N VAL A 130 10.73 -4.25 -4.22
CA VAL A 130 9.56 -5.09 -4.46
C VAL A 130 8.65 -4.46 -5.51
N THR A 131 8.40 -3.16 -5.41
CA THR A 131 7.53 -2.46 -6.36
C THR A 131 8.15 -2.45 -7.75
N SER A 132 9.45 -2.20 -7.84
CA SER A 132 10.15 -2.24 -9.12
C SER A 132 10.07 -3.61 -9.76
N ALA A 133 10.26 -4.67 -8.96
CA ALA A 133 10.19 -6.04 -9.48
C ALA A 133 8.78 -6.40 -9.91
N TRP A 134 7.77 -5.95 -9.16
CA TRP A 134 6.38 -6.20 -9.51
C TRP A 134 6.02 -5.54 -10.84
N PHE A 135 6.37 -4.27 -11.00
CA PHE A 135 6.12 -3.56 -12.25
C PHE A 135 6.91 -4.16 -13.42
N ALA A 136 8.12 -4.66 -13.17
CA ALA A 136 8.96 -5.26 -14.21
C ALA A 136 8.34 -6.53 -14.80
N GLN A 137 7.44 -7.20 -14.09
CA GLN A 137 6.69 -8.34 -14.61
C GLN A 137 5.72 -7.94 -15.72
N ARG A 138 5.31 -6.68 -15.75
CA ARG A 138 4.31 -6.14 -16.69
C ARG A 138 2.97 -6.87 -16.63
N ASP A 139 2.68 -7.51 -15.48
CA ASP A 139 1.44 -8.22 -15.24
C ASP A 139 1.07 -8.07 -13.77
N PHE A 140 0.13 -7.20 -13.48
CA PHE A 140 -0.26 -6.89 -12.10
C PHE A 140 -1.09 -7.98 -11.43
N ARG A 141 -1.49 -8.99 -12.17
CA ARG A 141 -2.21 -10.14 -11.59
C ARG A 141 -1.28 -11.05 -10.80
N GLU A 142 0.02 -11.02 -11.09
CA GLU A 142 1.03 -11.80 -10.39
C GLU A 142 1.49 -11.01 -9.16
N THR A 143 0.89 -11.33 -8.00
CA THR A 143 1.12 -10.59 -6.76
C THR A 143 2.00 -11.34 -5.75
N GLU A 144 2.50 -12.49 -6.11
CA GLU A 144 3.27 -13.34 -5.19
C GLU A 144 4.50 -12.61 -4.63
N ILE A 145 5.14 -11.81 -5.45
CA ILE A 145 6.32 -11.06 -5.04
C ILE A 145 6.00 -10.04 -3.92
N LEU A 146 4.77 -9.56 -3.86
CA LEU A 146 4.36 -8.61 -2.83
C LEU A 146 4.19 -9.28 -1.47
N GLN A 147 4.04 -10.60 -1.45
CA GLN A 147 3.83 -11.36 -0.23
C GLN A 147 5.15 -11.80 0.41
N VAL A 148 6.24 -11.82 -0.34
CA VAL A 148 7.53 -12.36 0.12
C VAL A 148 8.15 -11.48 1.19
N GLY A 149 7.78 -10.23 1.26
CA GLY A 149 8.37 -9.27 2.17
C GLY A 149 7.75 -9.19 3.56
N GLN A 150 6.80 -10.03 3.85
CA GLN A 150 6.07 -9.95 5.12
C GLN A 150 6.69 -10.74 6.25
#